data_3f36715622c2b4a81ebf53da5f629749
#
_entry.id   3f36715622c2b4a81ebf53da5f629749
#
_cell.length_a   1.000
_cell.length_b   1.000
_cell.length_c   1.000
_cell.angle_alpha   90.00
_cell.angle_beta   90.00
_cell.angle_gamma   90.00
#
_symmetry.space_group_name_H-M   'P 1'
#
loop_
_entity.id
_entity.type
_entity.pdbx_description
1 polymer ?
#
loop_
_entity_poly.entity_id
_entity_poly.type
_entity_poly.pdbx_seq_one_letter_code
_entity_poly.pdbx_strand_id
1 'polypeptide(L)'
;MEAIEEAPGTAPAEGMVWIPGGTFTMGSEKHYPEEKPCGPVSVDGFWMDETAVTNRQFAEFVKETGYVTTAEKAPDPAMYPGADPAMLVPGSITFAKPRGPVDLSNPMQWWAWTPGAQWRHPWGPASGLEGKEDHPVTQVTFEDADAYARWAGKELPTEVQWERAGRGGIEGAEFAWGDEIAPGGEERMNRWIGEFPWKFRPRPGGSRKPGTVAVKTFEPNRFGLFEITGNAWEWTRTWFADTHPEPTSRCCAPANPLGPGVDASRDPASGIPRKVLKGGSFLCAENYCSRYRPSSRIPESIESSTVHISFRCVSKTADGAG
;
A
#
# COMPACT_ATOMS: atom_id res chain seq x y z
N MET A 1 11.93 26.38 -4.94
CA MET A 1 11.12 25.49 -4.08
C MET A 1 9.84 26.24 -3.76
N GLU A 2 8.71 25.73 -4.22
CA GLU A 2 7.42 26.31 -3.81
C GLU A 2 7.24 26.14 -2.30
N ALA A 3 6.71 27.17 -1.65
CA ALA A 3 6.32 27.10 -0.25
C ALA A 3 5.20 26.06 -0.11
N ILE A 4 5.28 25.19 0.89
CA ILE A 4 4.20 24.26 1.19
C ILE A 4 3.03 25.09 1.73
N GLU A 5 1.86 24.98 1.11
CA GLU A 5 0.63 25.65 1.55
C GLU A 5 0.30 25.21 2.98
N GLU A 6 0.00 26.18 3.83
CA GLU A 6 -0.37 25.92 5.21
C GLU A 6 -1.73 25.20 5.29
N ALA A 7 -1.90 24.40 6.33
CA ALA A 7 -3.15 23.71 6.58
C ALA A 7 -4.29 24.71 6.85
N PRO A 8 -5.50 24.47 6.34
CA PRO A 8 -6.64 25.37 6.52
C PRO A 8 -7.22 25.36 7.96
N GLY A 9 -6.61 24.61 8.86
CA GLY A 9 -7.05 24.50 10.25
C GLY A 9 -6.29 23.41 11.01
N THR A 10 -6.89 22.94 12.11
CA THR A 10 -6.34 21.84 12.91
C THR A 10 -6.66 20.49 12.26
N ALA A 11 -5.76 19.53 12.43
CA ALA A 11 -5.98 18.16 11.96
C ALA A 11 -7.26 17.56 12.58
N PRO A 12 -8.10 16.87 11.78
CA PRO A 12 -9.36 16.28 12.27
C PRO A 12 -9.13 15.12 13.24
N ALA A 13 -7.93 14.52 13.24
CA ALA A 13 -7.52 13.49 14.18
C ALA A 13 -6.01 13.59 14.43
N GLU A 14 -5.57 13.08 15.59
CA GLU A 14 -4.15 12.97 15.94
C GLU A 14 -3.42 12.09 14.90
N GLY A 15 -2.17 12.47 14.57
CA GLY A 15 -1.34 11.73 13.63
C GLY A 15 -1.72 11.94 12.15
N MET A 16 -2.52 12.98 11.83
CA MET A 16 -2.77 13.38 10.44
C MET A 16 -1.96 14.61 10.07
N VAL A 17 -1.46 14.62 8.83
CA VAL A 17 -0.74 15.74 8.23
C VAL A 17 -1.51 16.29 7.04
N TRP A 18 -1.36 17.61 6.80
CA TRP A 18 -1.97 18.27 5.65
C TRP A 18 -1.18 17.98 4.38
N ILE A 19 -1.88 17.53 3.36
CA ILE A 19 -1.36 17.37 2.00
C ILE A 19 -1.93 18.50 1.16
N PRO A 20 -1.09 19.48 0.75
CA PRO A 20 -1.55 20.60 -0.05
C PRO A 20 -2.02 20.13 -1.42
N GLY A 21 -3.15 20.68 -1.85
CA GLY A 21 -3.69 20.46 -3.18
C GLY A 21 -2.73 20.90 -4.29
N GLY A 22 -3.19 20.82 -5.51
CA GLY A 22 -2.45 21.31 -6.67
C GLY A 22 -2.36 20.33 -7.81
N THR A 23 -1.70 20.78 -8.88
CA THR A 23 -1.46 19.99 -10.09
C THR A 23 -0.08 19.35 -10.03
N PHE A 24 0.01 18.09 -10.45
CA PHE A 24 1.28 17.36 -10.56
C PHE A 24 1.21 16.37 -11.71
N THR A 25 2.35 15.88 -12.15
CA THR A 25 2.43 14.79 -13.16
C THR A 25 2.27 13.44 -12.46
N MET A 26 1.13 12.77 -12.70
CA MET A 26 0.85 11.42 -12.20
C MET A 26 1.46 10.38 -13.15
N GLY A 27 1.95 9.27 -12.60
CA GLY A 27 2.52 8.17 -13.37
C GLY A 27 3.99 8.37 -13.76
N SER A 28 4.46 7.53 -14.68
CA SER A 28 5.84 7.55 -15.19
C SER A 28 5.94 6.89 -16.56
N GLU A 29 6.70 7.50 -17.47
CA GLU A 29 7.05 6.89 -18.76
C GLU A 29 8.29 5.96 -18.69
N LYS A 30 9.02 5.99 -17.57
CA LYS A 30 10.34 5.35 -17.44
C LYS A 30 10.28 3.89 -16.96
N HIS A 31 9.14 3.47 -16.37
CA HIS A 31 9.07 2.20 -15.65
C HIS A 31 8.03 1.24 -16.22
N TYR A 32 7.13 0.74 -15.40
CA TYR A 32 6.19 -0.32 -15.76
C TYR A 32 5.06 0.19 -16.68
N PRO A 33 4.54 -0.66 -17.57
CA PRO A 33 3.45 -0.28 -18.48
C PRO A 33 2.22 0.29 -17.78
N GLU A 34 1.88 -0.26 -16.60
CA GLU A 34 0.73 0.17 -15.81
C GLU A 34 0.86 1.59 -15.23
N GLU A 35 2.06 2.16 -15.20
CA GLU A 35 2.30 3.54 -14.75
C GLU A 35 2.03 4.58 -15.84
N LYS A 36 1.74 4.14 -17.08
CA LYS A 36 1.57 4.97 -18.27
C LYS A 36 0.09 5.15 -18.65
N PRO A 37 -0.20 6.20 -19.46
CA PRO A 37 0.65 7.35 -19.77
C PRO A 37 0.82 8.24 -18.53
N CYS A 38 1.91 8.97 -18.41
CA CYS A 38 2.02 10.02 -17.42
C CYS A 38 1.32 11.29 -17.92
N GLY A 39 0.73 12.05 -17.00
CA GLY A 39 0.03 13.27 -17.37
C GLY A 39 -0.34 14.15 -16.18
N PRO A 40 -0.69 15.42 -16.44
CA PRO A 40 -1.08 16.34 -15.39
C PRO A 40 -2.43 15.93 -14.80
N VAL A 41 -2.51 15.89 -13.47
CA VAL A 41 -3.75 15.75 -12.70
C VAL A 41 -3.75 16.77 -11.58
N SER A 42 -4.92 17.20 -11.14
CA SER A 42 -5.06 18.07 -9.96
C SER A 42 -5.82 17.34 -8.85
N VAL A 43 -5.49 17.68 -7.62
CA VAL A 43 -6.16 17.16 -6.43
C VAL A 43 -6.37 18.31 -5.44
N ASP A 44 -7.53 18.33 -4.78
CA ASP A 44 -7.77 19.26 -3.68
C ASP A 44 -6.92 18.88 -2.48
N GLY A 45 -6.65 19.84 -1.57
CA GLY A 45 -5.95 19.54 -0.34
C GLY A 45 -6.76 18.62 0.58
N PHE A 46 -6.07 17.79 1.37
CA PHE A 46 -6.69 16.81 2.25
C PHE A 46 -5.78 16.47 3.42
N TRP A 47 -6.33 15.90 4.48
CA TRP A 47 -5.58 15.35 5.58
C TRP A 47 -5.29 13.86 5.33
N MET A 48 -4.10 13.41 5.65
CA MET A 48 -3.69 12.01 5.53
C MET A 48 -2.98 11.54 6.80
N ASP A 49 -3.21 10.30 7.20
CA ASP A 49 -2.46 9.67 8.30
C ASP A 49 -0.97 9.73 7.99
N GLU A 50 -0.17 10.22 8.92
CA GLU A 50 1.28 10.35 8.75
C GLU A 50 1.98 8.99 8.58
N THR A 51 1.36 7.90 9.07
CA THR A 51 1.85 6.52 8.98
C THR A 51 0.77 5.60 8.43
N ALA A 52 1.16 4.39 8.02
CA ALA A 52 0.21 3.30 7.86
C ALA A 52 -0.46 2.98 9.21
N VAL A 53 -1.70 2.45 9.17
CA VAL A 53 -2.42 2.00 10.37
C VAL A 53 -1.63 0.89 11.05
N THR A 54 -1.38 1.06 12.35
CA THR A 54 -0.57 0.14 13.14
C THR A 54 -1.39 -1.03 13.69
N ASN A 55 -0.70 -2.10 14.09
CA ASN A 55 -1.32 -3.23 14.78
C ASN A 55 -2.08 -2.79 16.05
N ARG A 56 -1.53 -1.80 16.78
CA ARG A 56 -2.17 -1.22 17.97
C ARG A 56 -3.51 -0.58 17.62
N GLN A 57 -3.54 0.29 16.63
CA GLN A 57 -4.76 0.98 16.19
C GLN A 57 -5.80 0.00 15.65
N PHE A 58 -5.37 -0.98 14.86
CA PHE A 58 -6.27 -2.00 14.34
C PHE A 58 -6.85 -2.91 15.44
N ALA A 59 -6.04 -3.21 16.49
CA ALA A 59 -6.51 -3.95 17.65
C ALA A 59 -7.59 -3.20 18.44
N GLU A 60 -7.50 -1.87 18.54
CA GLU A 60 -8.54 -1.03 19.15
C GLU A 60 -9.86 -1.11 18.36
N PHE A 61 -9.78 -0.96 17.03
CA PHE A 61 -10.94 -1.14 16.15
C PHE A 61 -11.62 -2.50 16.37
N VAL A 62 -10.85 -3.58 16.33
CA VAL A 62 -11.40 -4.93 16.52
C VAL A 62 -11.98 -5.12 17.92
N LYS A 63 -11.33 -4.57 18.95
CA LYS A 63 -11.82 -4.64 20.34
C LYS A 63 -13.16 -3.92 20.51
N GLU A 64 -13.33 -2.76 19.88
CA GLU A 64 -14.55 -1.96 20.01
C GLU A 64 -15.72 -2.50 19.19
N THR A 65 -15.43 -3.07 18.03
CA THR A 65 -16.47 -3.47 17.07
C THR A 65 -16.76 -4.96 17.05
N GLY A 66 -15.84 -5.78 17.55
CA GLY A 66 -15.89 -7.23 17.38
C GLY A 66 -15.65 -7.68 15.93
N TYR A 67 -15.02 -6.82 15.09
CA TYR A 67 -14.80 -7.10 13.69
C TYR A 67 -13.98 -8.37 13.49
N VAL A 68 -14.40 -9.20 12.53
CA VAL A 68 -13.72 -10.43 12.11
C VAL A 68 -13.22 -10.22 10.68
N THR A 69 -11.90 -10.26 10.49
CA THR A 69 -11.29 -10.02 9.17
C THR A 69 -11.59 -11.15 8.18
N THR A 70 -11.41 -10.87 6.90
CA THR A 70 -11.62 -11.85 5.84
C THR A 70 -10.74 -13.09 6.02
N ALA A 71 -9.48 -12.91 6.40
CA ALA A 71 -8.54 -14.01 6.66
C ALA A 71 -8.92 -14.91 7.87
N GLU A 72 -9.77 -14.42 8.77
CA GLU A 72 -10.31 -15.19 9.89
C GLU A 72 -11.56 -16.02 9.52
N LYS A 73 -12.08 -15.87 8.28
CA LYS A 73 -13.24 -16.60 7.76
C LYS A 73 -12.78 -17.66 6.76
N ALA A 74 -13.49 -18.78 6.72
CA ALA A 74 -13.27 -19.77 5.67
C ALA A 74 -13.71 -19.18 4.31
N PRO A 75 -12.92 -19.33 3.23
CA PRO A 75 -13.32 -18.94 1.89
C PRO A 75 -14.61 -19.67 1.46
N ASP A 76 -15.51 -18.96 0.76
CA ASP A 76 -16.70 -19.58 0.20
C ASP A 76 -16.31 -20.53 -0.94
N PRO A 77 -16.61 -21.85 -0.84
CA PRO A 77 -16.29 -22.82 -1.90
C PRO A 77 -16.87 -22.45 -3.26
N ALA A 78 -17.99 -21.73 -3.29
CA ALA A 78 -18.62 -21.31 -4.54
C ALA A 78 -17.78 -20.29 -5.33
N MET A 79 -16.96 -19.50 -4.62
CA MET A 79 -16.05 -18.52 -5.24
C MET A 79 -14.75 -19.14 -5.77
N TYR A 80 -14.45 -20.39 -5.36
CA TYR A 80 -13.20 -21.08 -5.72
C TYR A 80 -13.47 -22.49 -6.24
N PRO A 81 -14.18 -22.63 -7.40
CA PRO A 81 -14.52 -23.93 -7.95
C PRO A 81 -13.26 -24.74 -8.29
N GLY A 82 -13.16 -25.96 -7.76
CA GLY A 82 -12.00 -26.84 -7.96
C GLY A 82 -10.82 -26.61 -7.02
N ALA A 83 -10.94 -25.70 -6.05
CA ALA A 83 -9.91 -25.55 -5.01
C ALA A 83 -9.84 -26.81 -4.12
N ASP A 84 -8.63 -27.13 -3.66
CA ASP A 84 -8.43 -28.17 -2.65
C ASP A 84 -9.20 -27.79 -1.36
N PRO A 85 -10.09 -28.65 -0.84
CA PRO A 85 -10.80 -28.40 0.41
C PRO A 85 -9.87 -28.07 1.60
N ALA A 86 -8.65 -28.56 1.59
CA ALA A 86 -7.65 -28.22 2.61
C ALA A 86 -7.20 -26.75 2.57
N MET A 87 -7.43 -26.06 1.46
CA MET A 87 -7.16 -24.62 1.31
C MET A 87 -8.39 -23.75 1.63
N LEU A 88 -9.59 -24.36 1.73
CA LEU A 88 -10.83 -23.65 2.06
C LEU A 88 -11.02 -23.54 3.59
N VAL A 89 -9.97 -23.17 4.29
CA VAL A 89 -9.95 -22.92 5.74
C VAL A 89 -9.49 -21.48 5.98
N PRO A 90 -9.83 -20.86 7.14
CA PRO A 90 -9.31 -19.54 7.47
C PRO A 90 -7.80 -19.47 7.31
N GLY A 91 -7.31 -18.44 6.66
CA GLY A 91 -5.89 -18.29 6.37
C GLY A 91 -5.62 -17.19 5.36
N SER A 92 -4.38 -17.06 4.98
CA SER A 92 -3.93 -16.05 4.03
C SER A 92 -2.62 -16.43 3.37
N ILE A 93 -2.19 -15.63 2.39
CA ILE A 93 -0.94 -15.83 1.67
C ILE A 93 0.23 -15.26 2.47
N THR A 94 1.27 -16.06 2.67
CA THR A 94 2.51 -15.65 3.33
C THR A 94 3.72 -15.85 2.42
N PHE A 95 4.77 -15.06 2.67
CA PHE A 95 6.03 -15.20 1.97
C PHE A 95 6.89 -16.33 2.57
N ALA A 96 7.18 -17.34 1.77
CA ALA A 96 8.03 -18.48 2.11
C ALA A 96 9.38 -18.32 1.40
N LYS A 97 10.41 -17.81 2.11
CA LYS A 97 11.74 -17.58 1.54
C LYS A 97 12.36 -18.88 1.02
N PRO A 98 12.64 -18.99 -0.30
CA PRO A 98 13.34 -20.16 -0.86
C PRO A 98 14.75 -20.33 -0.28
N ARG A 99 15.29 -21.55 -0.38
CA ARG A 99 16.66 -21.85 0.09
C ARG A 99 17.74 -21.43 -0.91
N GLY A 100 17.38 -21.21 -2.17
CA GLY A 100 18.29 -20.86 -3.26
C GLY A 100 17.56 -20.12 -4.38
N PRO A 101 18.27 -19.82 -5.49
CA PRO A 101 17.69 -19.18 -6.66
C PRO A 101 16.48 -19.94 -7.19
N VAL A 102 15.47 -19.21 -7.65
CA VAL A 102 14.24 -19.74 -8.24
C VAL A 102 13.91 -18.96 -9.52
N ASP A 103 13.01 -19.49 -10.32
CA ASP A 103 12.47 -18.79 -11.48
C ASP A 103 11.54 -17.65 -11.03
N LEU A 104 11.96 -16.42 -11.28
CA LEU A 104 11.21 -15.21 -10.90
C LEU A 104 9.90 -15.01 -11.68
N SER A 105 9.68 -15.77 -12.75
CA SER A 105 8.39 -15.74 -13.48
C SER A 105 7.29 -16.54 -12.78
N ASN A 106 7.65 -17.40 -11.80
CA ASN A 106 6.71 -18.24 -11.06
C ASN A 106 6.62 -17.84 -9.58
N PRO A 107 5.70 -16.93 -9.21
CA PRO A 107 5.57 -16.45 -7.85
C PRO A 107 5.14 -17.50 -6.83
N MET A 108 4.58 -18.63 -7.27
CA MET A 108 4.20 -19.74 -6.38
C MET A 108 5.43 -20.40 -5.71
N GLN A 109 6.65 -20.07 -6.11
CA GLN A 109 7.86 -20.57 -5.48
C GLN A 109 8.21 -19.86 -4.16
N TRP A 110 7.58 -18.72 -3.86
CA TRP A 110 7.76 -17.97 -2.60
C TRP A 110 6.47 -17.49 -1.97
N TRP A 111 5.32 -17.72 -2.59
CA TRP A 111 4.03 -17.48 -1.98
C TRP A 111 3.37 -18.80 -1.61
N ALA A 112 2.84 -18.87 -0.40
CA ALA A 112 2.16 -20.06 0.09
C ALA A 112 0.87 -19.68 0.85
N TRP A 113 -0.22 -20.41 0.58
CA TRP A 113 -1.39 -20.38 1.46
C TRP A 113 -1.01 -20.92 2.83
N THR A 114 -1.29 -20.17 3.87
CA THR A 114 -0.94 -20.53 5.25
C THR A 114 -2.21 -20.53 6.11
N PRO A 115 -2.74 -21.70 6.45
CA PRO A 115 -3.87 -21.81 7.36
C PRO A 115 -3.61 -21.08 8.69
N GLY A 116 -4.59 -20.30 9.14
CA GLY A 116 -4.50 -19.51 10.37
C GLY A 116 -3.63 -18.26 10.28
N ALA A 117 -3.06 -17.93 9.12
CA ALA A 117 -2.44 -16.62 8.90
C ALA A 117 -3.53 -15.55 8.83
N GLN A 118 -3.40 -14.50 9.63
CA GLN A 118 -4.32 -13.36 9.72
C GLN A 118 -3.61 -12.23 10.49
N TRP A 119 -4.22 -11.09 10.67
CA TRP A 119 -3.56 -9.90 11.21
C TRP A 119 -2.89 -10.08 12.58
N ARG A 120 -3.41 -10.93 13.49
CA ARG A 120 -2.76 -11.26 14.79
C ARG A 120 -1.63 -12.27 14.66
N HIS A 121 -1.67 -13.05 13.58
CA HIS A 121 -0.71 -14.12 13.29
C HIS A 121 -0.23 -13.99 11.84
N PRO A 122 0.49 -12.89 11.46
CA PRO A 122 0.72 -12.55 10.05
C PRO A 122 1.56 -13.56 9.28
N TRP A 123 2.29 -14.42 9.95
CA TRP A 123 3.08 -15.50 9.35
C TRP A 123 2.54 -16.90 9.68
N GLY A 124 1.28 -17.01 10.07
CA GLY A 124 0.62 -18.23 10.53
C GLY A 124 0.59 -18.38 12.04
N PRO A 125 -0.06 -19.46 12.56
CA PRO A 125 -0.41 -19.61 13.97
C PRO A 125 0.76 -19.53 14.97
N ALA A 126 1.97 -19.85 14.52
CA ALA A 126 3.18 -19.77 15.34
C ALA A 126 3.78 -18.36 15.43
N SER A 127 3.18 -17.37 14.76
CA SER A 127 3.60 -15.97 14.82
C SER A 127 2.68 -15.15 15.73
N GLY A 128 3.17 -14.01 16.20
CA GLY A 128 2.42 -13.07 17.03
C GLY A 128 2.81 -11.63 16.76
N LEU A 129 2.23 -10.71 17.52
CA LEU A 129 2.44 -9.27 17.42
C LEU A 129 3.31 -8.70 18.55
N GLU A 130 3.83 -9.51 19.44
CA GLU A 130 4.65 -9.06 20.57
C GLU A 130 5.85 -8.25 20.05
N GLY A 131 5.98 -7.00 20.54
CA GLY A 131 6.99 -6.04 20.10
C GLY A 131 6.80 -5.51 18.67
N LYS A 132 5.59 -5.68 18.09
CA LYS A 132 5.21 -5.19 16.77
C LYS A 132 3.93 -4.34 16.82
N GLU A 133 3.59 -3.82 17.97
CA GLU A 133 2.41 -3.01 18.18
C GLU A 133 2.39 -1.78 17.25
N ASP A 134 3.56 -1.20 17.01
CA ASP A 134 3.76 -0.03 16.16
C ASP A 134 4.19 -0.37 14.71
N HIS A 135 4.14 -1.64 14.30
CA HIS A 135 4.28 -2.02 12.91
C HIS A 135 2.96 -1.84 12.15
N PRO A 136 3.00 -1.61 10.83
CA PRO A 136 1.78 -1.62 10.01
C PRO A 136 1.01 -2.92 10.20
N VAL A 137 -0.31 -2.83 10.36
CA VAL A 137 -1.17 -4.01 10.31
C VAL A 137 -1.09 -4.59 8.90
N THR A 138 -0.93 -5.90 8.81
CA THR A 138 -0.91 -6.64 7.53
C THR A 138 -1.92 -7.78 7.55
N GLN A 139 -2.05 -8.53 6.46
CA GLN A 139 -3.07 -9.59 6.33
C GLN A 139 -4.50 -9.02 6.36
N VAL A 140 -4.69 -7.85 5.78
CA VAL A 140 -5.97 -7.15 5.65
C VAL A 140 -6.37 -7.01 4.20
N THR A 141 -7.62 -7.33 3.89
CA THR A 141 -8.23 -7.12 2.57
C THR A 141 -8.65 -5.68 2.38
N PHE A 142 -9.11 -5.33 1.17
CA PHE A 142 -9.72 -4.02 0.91
C PHE A 142 -10.92 -3.76 1.83
N GLU A 143 -11.77 -4.76 2.04
CA GLU A 143 -12.96 -4.64 2.92
C GLU A 143 -12.56 -4.39 4.38
N ASP A 144 -11.54 -5.10 4.87
CA ASP A 144 -11.03 -4.92 6.24
C ASP A 144 -10.49 -3.49 6.44
N ALA A 145 -9.74 -2.99 5.47
CA ALA A 145 -9.17 -1.64 5.49
C ALA A 145 -10.26 -0.54 5.42
N ASP A 146 -11.27 -0.74 4.58
CA ASP A 146 -12.40 0.19 4.41
C ASP A 146 -13.32 0.18 5.64
N ALA A 147 -13.52 -0.99 6.29
CA ALA A 147 -14.24 -1.09 7.55
C ALA A 147 -13.56 -0.33 8.68
N TYR A 148 -12.23 -0.45 8.80
CA TYR A 148 -11.45 0.37 9.73
C TYR A 148 -11.59 1.86 9.44
N ALA A 149 -11.42 2.27 8.16
CA ALA A 149 -11.50 3.67 7.77
C ALA A 149 -12.85 4.28 8.15
N ARG A 150 -13.96 3.58 7.87
CA ARG A 150 -15.32 4.04 8.25
C ARG A 150 -15.49 4.13 9.77
N TRP A 151 -15.00 3.16 10.54
CA TRP A 151 -15.06 3.21 12.01
C TRP A 151 -14.30 4.43 12.55
N ALA A 152 -13.15 4.75 11.96
CA ALA A 152 -12.33 5.89 12.34
C ALA A 152 -12.89 7.24 11.84
N GLY A 153 -14.04 7.26 11.13
CA GLY A 153 -14.59 8.48 10.51
C GLY A 153 -13.74 9.01 9.35
N LYS A 154 -12.99 8.14 8.70
CA LYS A 154 -12.04 8.43 7.61
C LYS A 154 -12.42 7.66 6.34
N GLU A 155 -11.61 7.82 5.30
CA GLU A 155 -11.71 7.09 4.04
C GLU A 155 -10.33 6.54 3.63
N LEU A 156 -10.30 5.51 2.77
CA LEU A 156 -9.08 5.16 2.07
C LEU A 156 -8.76 6.21 1.00
N PRO A 157 -7.48 6.52 0.73
CA PRO A 157 -7.11 7.49 -0.29
C PRO A 157 -7.52 7.00 -1.70
N THR A 158 -7.81 7.91 -2.60
CA THR A 158 -7.74 7.61 -4.03
C THR A 158 -6.28 7.45 -4.46
N GLU A 159 -6.05 6.82 -5.60
CA GLU A 159 -4.71 6.68 -6.15
C GLU A 159 -4.03 8.03 -6.37
N VAL A 160 -4.77 9.02 -6.90
CA VAL A 160 -4.24 10.37 -7.14
C VAL A 160 -3.87 11.08 -5.84
N GLN A 161 -4.67 10.94 -4.79
CA GLN A 161 -4.35 11.47 -3.45
C GLN A 161 -3.08 10.81 -2.91
N TRP A 162 -3.02 9.50 -2.99
CA TRP A 162 -1.86 8.75 -2.50
C TRP A 162 -0.58 9.15 -3.25
N GLU A 163 -0.62 9.25 -4.58
CA GLU A 163 0.56 9.60 -5.38
C GLU A 163 1.00 11.04 -5.14
N ARG A 164 0.06 12.00 -5.05
CA ARG A 164 0.37 13.39 -4.64
C ARG A 164 1.10 13.43 -3.32
N ALA A 165 0.57 12.72 -2.33
CA ALA A 165 1.14 12.62 -1.00
C ALA A 165 2.53 11.95 -1.03
N GLY A 166 2.66 10.84 -1.76
CA GLY A 166 3.91 10.08 -1.89
C GLY A 166 5.03 10.87 -2.56
N ARG A 167 4.72 11.72 -3.52
CA ARG A 167 5.71 12.59 -4.19
C ARG A 167 6.27 13.69 -3.29
N GLY A 168 5.62 14.03 -2.19
CA GLY A 168 6.11 15.02 -1.24
C GLY A 168 6.33 16.42 -1.85
N GLY A 169 5.65 16.75 -2.98
CA GLY A 169 5.84 18.01 -3.69
C GLY A 169 7.15 18.12 -4.48
N ILE A 170 7.84 17.00 -4.73
CA ILE A 170 9.05 16.96 -5.56
C ILE A 170 8.65 16.46 -6.96
N GLU A 171 8.45 17.40 -7.88
CA GLU A 171 8.03 17.07 -9.25
C GLU A 171 9.12 16.29 -10.00
N GLY A 172 8.73 15.22 -10.69
CA GLY A 172 9.60 14.42 -11.53
C GLY A 172 10.63 13.54 -10.83
N ALA A 173 10.69 13.59 -9.48
CA ALA A 173 11.62 12.75 -8.72
C ALA A 173 11.29 11.26 -8.82
N GLU A 174 12.33 10.45 -8.80
CA GLU A 174 12.23 8.98 -8.84
C GLU A 174 11.62 8.43 -7.55
N PHE A 175 12.08 8.92 -6.38
CA PHE A 175 11.64 8.48 -5.05
C PHE A 175 10.95 9.63 -4.29
N ALA A 176 10.34 9.30 -3.18
CA ALA A 176 9.64 10.25 -2.31
C ALA A 176 10.55 11.36 -1.72
N TRP A 177 11.87 11.23 -1.87
CA TRP A 177 12.90 12.15 -1.32
C TRP A 177 13.87 12.70 -2.38
N GLY A 178 13.78 12.28 -3.65
CA GLY A 178 14.67 12.70 -4.74
C GLY A 178 15.00 11.55 -5.69
N ASP A 179 16.16 11.62 -6.37
CA ASP A 179 16.51 10.69 -7.45
C ASP A 179 17.47 9.56 -7.01
N GLU A 180 18.06 9.64 -5.82
CA GLU A 180 18.95 8.61 -5.29
C GLU A 180 18.20 7.67 -4.35
N ILE A 181 18.32 6.35 -4.58
CA ILE A 181 17.65 5.34 -3.75
C ILE A 181 18.12 5.37 -2.28
N ALA A 182 19.41 5.65 -2.08
CA ALA A 182 20.05 5.71 -0.76
C ALA A 182 21.02 6.89 -0.72
N PRO A 183 20.51 8.13 -0.55
CA PRO A 183 21.35 9.34 -0.51
C PRO A 183 22.43 9.24 0.57
N GLY A 184 23.67 9.49 0.18
CA GLY A 184 24.81 9.36 1.08
C GLY A 184 25.09 7.94 1.58
N GLY A 185 24.48 6.92 0.95
CA GLY A 185 24.56 5.52 1.35
C GLY A 185 23.58 5.11 2.46
N GLU A 186 22.67 6.00 2.84
CA GLU A 186 21.66 5.75 3.88
C GLU A 186 20.33 5.27 3.27
N GLU A 187 19.86 4.10 3.69
CA GLU A 187 18.55 3.59 3.27
C GLU A 187 17.43 4.49 3.82
N ARG A 188 16.52 4.87 2.94
CA ARG A 188 15.39 5.75 3.25
C ARG A 188 14.06 5.01 3.35
N MET A 189 14.06 3.70 3.14
CA MET A 189 12.86 2.84 3.17
C MET A 189 13.19 1.41 3.58
N ASN A 190 12.17 0.67 3.98
CA ASN A 190 12.26 -0.76 4.20
C ASN A 190 11.96 -1.52 2.90
N ARG A 191 13.00 -2.04 2.26
CA ARG A 191 12.93 -2.81 1.02
C ARG A 191 13.78 -4.07 1.11
N TRP A 192 13.64 -4.96 0.16
CA TRP A 192 14.54 -6.12 0.06
C TRP A 192 15.93 -5.67 -0.41
N ILE A 193 16.94 -6.01 0.36
CA ILE A 193 18.33 -5.83 -0.01
C ILE A 193 18.95 -7.20 -0.27
N GLY A 194 19.55 -7.40 -1.45
CA GLY A 194 20.12 -8.67 -1.87
C GLY A 194 19.39 -9.27 -3.08
N GLU A 195 19.53 -10.56 -3.27
CA GLU A 195 18.93 -11.28 -4.41
C GLU A 195 17.57 -11.88 -4.00
N PHE A 196 16.50 -11.23 -4.42
CA PHE A 196 15.13 -11.71 -4.17
C PHE A 196 14.89 -13.01 -4.97
N PRO A 197 14.15 -13.97 -4.41
CA PRO A 197 13.53 -14.01 -3.08
C PRO A 197 14.34 -14.85 -2.05
N TRP A 198 15.57 -15.22 -2.35
CA TRP A 198 16.32 -16.23 -1.57
C TRP A 198 17.46 -15.65 -0.72
N LYS A 199 18.08 -14.54 -1.11
CA LYS A 199 19.24 -13.97 -0.42
C LYS A 199 18.92 -12.57 0.11
N PHE A 200 18.42 -12.53 1.33
CA PHE A 200 18.14 -11.29 2.05
C PHE A 200 19.35 -10.84 2.85
N ARG A 201 19.73 -9.59 2.70
CA ARG A 201 20.74 -8.93 3.56
C ARG A 201 20.02 -7.97 4.52
N PRO A 202 20.10 -8.22 5.83
CA PRO A 202 19.54 -7.29 6.80
C PRO A 202 20.30 -5.97 6.79
N ARG A 203 19.60 -4.88 7.08
CA ARG A 203 20.23 -3.59 7.36
C ARG A 203 21.01 -3.66 8.68
N PRO A 204 22.02 -2.81 8.87
CA PRO A 204 22.69 -2.68 10.19
C PRO A 204 21.64 -2.43 11.29
N GLY A 205 21.67 -3.18 12.36
CA GLY A 205 20.68 -3.12 13.45
C GLY A 205 19.28 -3.61 13.14
N GLY A 206 18.97 -4.01 11.90
CA GLY A 206 17.66 -4.50 11.48
C GLY A 206 17.43 -5.98 11.73
N SER A 207 16.19 -6.41 11.50
CA SER A 207 15.78 -7.82 11.58
C SER A 207 16.58 -8.70 10.62
N ARG A 208 16.98 -9.90 11.07
CA ARG A 208 17.62 -10.92 10.22
C ARG A 208 16.63 -11.60 9.26
N LYS A 209 15.34 -11.40 9.44
CA LYS A 209 14.29 -11.93 8.57
C LYS A 209 13.61 -10.76 7.86
N PRO A 210 13.19 -10.95 6.58
CA PRO A 210 12.36 -9.94 5.92
C PRO A 210 11.04 -9.78 6.66
N GLY A 211 10.53 -8.55 6.67
CA GLY A 211 9.28 -8.21 7.34
C GLY A 211 9.11 -6.70 7.46
N THR A 212 7.98 -6.26 7.98
CA THR A 212 7.74 -4.86 8.26
C THR A 212 8.67 -4.34 9.37
N VAL A 213 8.85 -3.02 9.41
CA VAL A 213 9.45 -2.30 10.54
C VAL A 213 8.39 -1.41 11.19
N ALA A 214 8.66 -0.96 12.42
CA ALA A 214 7.78 -0.01 13.10
C ALA A 214 7.66 1.27 12.26
N VAL A 215 6.51 1.92 12.35
CA VAL A 215 6.31 3.24 11.75
C VAL A 215 7.26 4.25 12.36
N LYS A 216 7.60 5.29 11.59
CA LYS A 216 8.60 6.31 11.97
C LYS A 216 10.03 5.76 12.17
N THR A 217 10.35 4.67 11.47
CA THR A 217 11.72 4.12 11.43
C THR A 217 12.65 4.94 10.53
N PHE A 218 12.09 5.53 9.46
CA PHE A 218 12.83 6.36 8.50
C PHE A 218 12.37 7.81 8.59
N GLU A 219 13.18 8.72 8.03
CA GLU A 219 12.79 10.12 7.89
C GLU A 219 11.55 10.25 7.00
N PRO A 220 10.62 11.15 7.33
CA PRO A 220 9.43 11.37 6.52
C PRO A 220 9.78 12.04 5.19
N ASN A 221 8.84 11.98 4.24
CA ASN A 221 8.91 12.82 3.06
C ASN A 221 8.60 14.30 3.43
N ARG A 222 8.69 15.22 2.46
CA ARG A 222 8.52 16.66 2.71
C ARG A 222 7.12 17.06 3.20
N PHE A 223 6.12 16.20 3.04
CA PHE A 223 4.77 16.42 3.59
C PHE A 223 4.58 15.79 4.98
N GLY A 224 5.64 15.22 5.57
CA GLY A 224 5.57 14.63 6.90
C GLY A 224 5.08 13.18 6.93
N LEU A 225 5.06 12.49 5.79
CA LEU A 225 4.60 11.11 5.69
C LEU A 225 5.75 10.12 5.87
N PHE A 226 5.59 9.23 6.83
CA PHE A 226 6.55 8.17 7.13
C PHE A 226 6.28 6.91 6.32
N GLU A 227 7.32 6.19 5.93
CA GLU A 227 7.28 4.93 5.18
C GLU A 227 6.24 4.92 4.05
N ILE A 228 6.06 6.07 3.37
CA ILE A 228 5.11 6.18 2.26
C ILE A 228 5.52 5.30 1.07
N THR A 229 6.79 4.91 0.98
CA THR A 229 7.29 3.90 0.06
C THR A 229 8.10 2.84 0.79
N GLY A 230 8.04 1.59 0.32
CA GLY A 230 8.58 0.44 1.02
C GLY A 230 7.68 -0.01 2.17
N ASN A 231 8.18 -0.79 3.08
CA ASN A 231 7.55 -1.38 4.25
C ASN A 231 6.33 -2.27 3.94
N ALA A 232 5.20 -1.71 3.60
CA ALA A 232 4.02 -2.46 3.15
C ALA A 232 3.32 -1.72 2.02
N TRP A 233 2.77 -2.47 1.07
CA TRP A 233 1.83 -1.94 0.08
C TRP A 233 0.63 -1.33 0.77
N GLU A 234 0.04 -0.31 0.18
CA GLU A 234 -1.12 0.37 0.75
C GLU A 234 -2.33 0.34 -0.17
N TRP A 235 -3.48 -0.08 0.39
CA TRP A 235 -4.75 -0.04 -0.30
C TRP A 235 -5.16 1.38 -0.66
N THR A 236 -5.64 1.55 -1.89
CA THR A 236 -6.39 2.73 -2.31
C THR A 236 -7.82 2.34 -2.69
N ARG A 237 -8.75 3.31 -2.68
CA ARG A 237 -10.14 3.05 -3.11
C ARG A 237 -10.32 3.08 -4.63
N THR A 238 -9.29 3.42 -5.40
CA THR A 238 -9.34 3.48 -6.87
C THR A 238 -9.38 2.07 -7.46
N TRP A 239 -10.29 1.84 -8.40
CA TRP A 239 -10.32 0.60 -9.18
C TRP A 239 -9.15 0.58 -10.16
N PHE A 240 -8.56 -0.58 -10.35
CA PHE A 240 -7.41 -0.72 -11.23
C PHE A 240 -7.82 -0.75 -12.71
N ALA A 241 -7.04 -0.10 -13.56
CA ALA A 241 -6.98 -0.33 -15.00
C ALA A 241 -5.53 -0.56 -15.41
N ASP A 242 -5.31 -1.31 -16.48
CA ASP A 242 -3.97 -1.70 -16.93
C ASP A 242 -3.09 -0.51 -17.34
N THR A 243 -3.71 0.65 -17.61
CA THR A 243 -3.03 1.93 -17.90
C THR A 243 -3.80 3.08 -17.25
N HIS A 244 -3.15 4.22 -17.09
CA HIS A 244 -3.85 5.46 -16.78
C HIS A 244 -4.71 5.89 -17.99
N PRO A 245 -5.80 6.66 -17.78
CA PRO A 245 -6.55 7.25 -18.87
C PRO A 245 -5.68 8.18 -19.71
N GLU A 246 -5.86 8.16 -21.03
CA GLU A 246 -5.22 9.15 -21.90
C GLU A 246 -5.63 10.57 -21.49
N PRO A 247 -4.69 11.51 -21.40
CA PRO A 247 -4.99 12.90 -21.11
C PRO A 247 -5.97 13.46 -22.14
N THR A 248 -7.16 13.86 -21.73
CA THR A 248 -8.22 14.36 -22.61
C THR A 248 -7.90 15.73 -23.24
N SER A 249 -7.00 16.47 -22.62
CA SER A 249 -6.43 17.70 -23.19
C SER A 249 -5.10 18.05 -22.52
N ARG A 250 -4.21 18.73 -23.27
CA ARG A 250 -2.95 19.25 -22.69
C ARG A 250 -3.15 20.47 -21.78
N CYS A 251 -4.31 21.11 -21.83
CA CYS A 251 -4.55 22.38 -21.13
C CYS A 251 -5.40 22.24 -19.86
N CYS A 252 -6.04 21.08 -19.61
CA CYS A 252 -6.94 20.92 -18.47
C CYS A 252 -6.59 19.61 -17.74
N ALA A 253 -5.93 19.74 -16.61
CA ALA A 253 -5.67 18.60 -15.72
C ALA A 253 -6.99 18.08 -15.15
N PRO A 254 -7.33 16.78 -15.25
CA PRO A 254 -8.48 16.22 -14.56
C PRO A 254 -8.39 16.50 -13.06
N ALA A 255 -9.49 17.00 -12.47
CA ALA A 255 -9.55 17.30 -11.05
C ALA A 255 -10.09 16.10 -10.27
N ASN A 256 -9.38 15.69 -9.22
CA ASN A 256 -9.76 14.59 -8.31
C ASN A 256 -10.23 13.31 -9.05
N PRO A 257 -9.47 12.78 -10.02
CA PRO A 257 -9.92 11.63 -10.79
C PRO A 257 -10.12 10.41 -9.87
N LEU A 258 -11.26 9.73 -10.01
CA LEU A 258 -11.62 8.55 -9.21
C LEU A 258 -11.12 7.24 -9.85
N GLY A 259 -10.58 7.31 -11.08
CA GLY A 259 -10.22 6.12 -11.84
C GLY A 259 -11.41 5.49 -12.58
N PRO A 260 -11.24 4.27 -13.10
CA PRO A 260 -12.27 3.56 -13.86
C PRO A 260 -13.40 3.04 -12.96
N GLY A 261 -14.46 2.53 -13.60
CA GLY A 261 -15.52 1.78 -12.91
C GLY A 261 -15.08 0.35 -12.56
N VAL A 262 -15.84 -0.30 -11.67
CA VAL A 262 -15.57 -1.65 -11.16
C VAL A 262 -15.40 -2.69 -12.27
N ASP A 263 -16.21 -2.63 -13.32
CA ASP A 263 -16.19 -3.64 -14.39
C ASP A 263 -14.89 -3.63 -15.20
N ALA A 264 -14.28 -2.45 -15.39
CA ALA A 264 -12.99 -2.31 -16.05
C ALA A 264 -11.81 -2.84 -15.21
N SER A 265 -12.03 -3.06 -13.91
CA SER A 265 -11.00 -3.52 -12.97
C SER A 265 -10.94 -5.03 -12.80
N ARG A 266 -11.89 -5.77 -13.37
CA ARG A 266 -11.99 -7.22 -13.17
C ARG A 266 -10.77 -7.93 -13.74
N ASP A 267 -10.21 -8.83 -12.95
CA ASP A 267 -9.15 -9.72 -13.41
C ASP A 267 -9.68 -10.63 -14.54
N PRO A 268 -9.00 -10.69 -15.69
CA PRO A 268 -9.49 -11.47 -16.84
C PRO A 268 -9.63 -12.98 -16.58
N ALA A 269 -8.84 -13.53 -15.65
CA ALA A 269 -8.86 -14.97 -15.36
C ALA A 269 -9.88 -15.34 -14.28
N SER A 270 -9.97 -14.56 -13.20
CA SER A 270 -10.83 -14.85 -12.05
C SER A 270 -12.16 -14.09 -12.06
N GLY A 271 -12.28 -13.00 -12.82
CA GLY A 271 -13.43 -12.08 -12.78
C GLY A 271 -13.53 -11.24 -11.51
N ILE A 272 -12.61 -11.39 -10.56
CA ILE A 272 -12.62 -10.65 -9.28
C ILE A 272 -12.18 -9.20 -9.52
N PRO A 273 -12.90 -8.21 -8.99
CA PRO A 273 -12.49 -6.81 -9.09
C PRO A 273 -11.17 -6.54 -8.37
N ARG A 274 -10.37 -5.62 -8.91
CA ARG A 274 -9.05 -5.27 -8.36
C ARG A 274 -8.99 -3.79 -8.02
N LYS A 275 -8.36 -3.48 -6.89
CA LYS A 275 -7.99 -2.13 -6.48
C LYS A 275 -6.52 -1.85 -6.78
N VAL A 276 -6.17 -0.57 -6.78
CA VAL A 276 -4.78 -0.15 -6.89
C VAL A 276 -4.11 -0.23 -5.53
N LEU A 277 -2.95 -0.92 -5.47
CA LEU A 277 -2.01 -0.80 -4.38
C LEU A 277 -0.87 0.15 -4.76
N LYS A 278 -0.39 0.90 -3.79
CA LYS A 278 0.68 1.89 -3.93
C LYS A 278 1.83 1.64 -2.94
N GLY A 279 3.00 2.19 -3.22
CA GLY A 279 4.11 2.35 -2.29
C GLY A 279 5.17 1.25 -2.30
N GLY A 280 4.87 0.05 -2.75
CA GLY A 280 5.80 -1.06 -2.63
C GLY A 280 5.88 -1.62 -1.20
N SER A 281 6.73 -2.60 -0.98
CA SER A 281 6.86 -3.26 0.32
C SER A 281 8.28 -3.70 0.63
N PHE A 282 8.50 -4.26 1.82
CA PHE A 282 9.76 -4.89 2.22
C PHE A 282 10.20 -6.06 1.32
N LEU A 283 9.33 -6.55 0.45
CA LEU A 283 9.64 -7.59 -0.55
C LEU A 283 10.03 -7.02 -1.92
N CYS A 284 9.91 -5.70 -2.12
CA CYS A 284 10.34 -5.08 -3.37
C CYS A 284 11.86 -4.98 -3.43
N ALA A 285 12.44 -5.47 -4.54
CA ALA A 285 13.87 -5.62 -4.76
C ALA A 285 14.28 -5.12 -6.14
N GLU A 286 15.51 -4.63 -6.27
CA GLU A 286 16.05 -4.14 -7.55
C GLU A 286 16.04 -5.20 -8.67
N ASN A 287 16.29 -6.46 -8.32
CA ASN A 287 16.35 -7.57 -9.28
C ASN A 287 14.98 -8.19 -9.62
N TYR A 288 13.89 -7.72 -8.99
CA TYR A 288 12.55 -8.31 -9.20
C TYR A 288 11.45 -7.27 -9.31
N CYS A 289 11.23 -6.48 -8.28
CA CYS A 289 10.11 -5.55 -8.18
C CYS A 289 10.60 -4.21 -7.62
N SER A 290 11.02 -3.28 -8.48
CA SER A 290 11.47 -1.96 -8.04
C SER A 290 10.31 -0.97 -7.90
N ARG A 291 9.17 -1.42 -7.31
CA ARG A 291 7.93 -0.64 -7.20
C ARG A 291 7.81 0.17 -5.90
N TYR A 292 8.92 0.50 -5.28
CA TYR A 292 9.01 1.41 -4.11
C TYR A 292 9.14 2.89 -4.54
N ARG A 293 8.35 3.31 -5.52
CA ARG A 293 8.33 4.66 -6.11
C ARG A 293 6.92 5.24 -6.04
N PRO A 294 6.73 6.56 -5.90
CA PRO A 294 5.39 7.15 -5.85
C PRO A 294 4.52 6.85 -7.07
N SER A 295 5.11 6.79 -8.29
CA SER A 295 4.37 6.45 -9.52
C SER A 295 3.93 5.00 -9.60
N SER A 296 4.59 4.10 -8.87
CA SER A 296 4.33 2.67 -8.98
C SER A 296 2.96 2.28 -8.49
N ARG A 297 2.35 1.33 -9.19
CA ARG A 297 1.03 0.78 -8.92
C ARG A 297 0.98 -0.69 -9.29
N ILE A 298 0.15 -1.46 -8.62
CA ILE A 298 -0.17 -2.83 -9.01
C ILE A 298 -1.67 -3.11 -8.80
N PRO A 299 -2.24 -4.04 -9.56
CA PRO A 299 -3.55 -4.59 -9.26
C PRO A 299 -3.50 -5.54 -8.07
N GLU A 300 -4.50 -5.47 -7.22
CA GLU A 300 -4.71 -6.49 -6.20
C GLU A 300 -6.19 -6.81 -6.06
N SER A 301 -6.53 -8.11 -5.99
CA SER A 301 -7.89 -8.55 -5.73
C SER A 301 -8.41 -8.00 -4.42
N ILE A 302 -9.65 -7.50 -4.41
CA ILE A 302 -10.27 -6.96 -3.20
C ILE A 302 -10.38 -7.98 -2.05
N GLU A 303 -10.31 -9.28 -2.37
CA GLU A 303 -10.39 -10.39 -1.43
C GLU A 303 -9.00 -10.85 -0.93
N SER A 304 -7.94 -10.35 -1.54
CA SER A 304 -6.57 -10.74 -1.17
C SER A 304 -6.14 -10.09 0.13
N SER A 305 -5.53 -10.89 0.98
CA SER A 305 -4.74 -10.42 2.11
C SER A 305 -3.37 -11.08 2.06
N THR A 306 -2.33 -10.33 2.35
CA THR A 306 -0.96 -10.86 2.38
C THR A 306 -0.13 -10.20 3.48
N VAL A 307 0.99 -10.83 3.79
CA VAL A 307 1.92 -10.40 4.84
C VAL A 307 2.57 -9.02 4.58
N HIS A 308 2.37 -8.43 3.41
CA HIS A 308 3.01 -7.18 2.99
C HIS A 308 2.04 -6.12 2.47
N ILE A 309 0.72 -6.27 2.73
CA ILE A 309 -0.32 -5.31 2.37
C ILE A 309 -0.92 -4.73 3.64
N SER A 310 -1.03 -3.41 3.67
CA SER A 310 -1.52 -2.55 4.74
C SER A 310 -2.37 -1.42 4.15
N PHE A 311 -2.57 -0.33 4.88
CA PHE A 311 -3.27 0.87 4.42
C PHE A 311 -3.00 2.06 5.34
N ARG A 312 -3.28 3.26 4.85
CA ARG A 312 -3.46 4.50 5.63
C ARG A 312 -4.72 5.21 5.21
N CYS A 313 -5.23 6.11 6.03
CA CYS A 313 -6.49 6.78 5.76
C CYS A 313 -6.29 8.26 5.42
N VAL A 314 -7.32 8.82 4.80
CA VAL A 314 -7.47 10.26 4.54
C VAL A 314 -8.76 10.79 5.16
N SER A 315 -8.78 12.09 5.42
CA SER A 315 -9.98 12.83 5.79
C SER A 315 -10.10 14.06 4.93
N LYS A 316 -11.32 14.42 4.56
CA LYS A 316 -11.60 15.71 3.95
C LYS A 316 -11.55 16.80 5.01
N THR A 317 -11.34 18.05 4.59
CA THR A 317 -11.56 19.20 5.47
C THR A 317 -13.02 19.23 5.92
N ALA A 318 -13.27 19.68 7.14
CA ALA A 318 -14.63 19.77 7.71
C ALA A 318 -15.59 20.69 6.93
N ASP A 319 -15.09 21.47 5.99
CA ASP A 319 -15.84 22.46 5.21
C ASP A 319 -16.50 21.88 3.94
N GLY A 320 -16.53 20.56 3.75
CA GLY A 320 -17.14 19.89 2.60
C GLY A 320 -18.57 19.36 2.82
N ALA A 321 -19.24 19.74 3.90
CA ALA A 321 -20.65 19.46 4.12
C ALA A 321 -21.47 20.72 3.79
N GLY A 322 -21.72 20.93 2.50
CA GLY A 322 -22.60 21.92 1.93
C GLY A 322 -23.54 21.27 0.92
#